data_28e01f29b50e39d7b20bc9ba86133dc5
#
_entry.id   28e01f29b50e39d7b20bc9ba86133dc5
#
_cell.length_a   1.000
_cell.length_b   1.000
_cell.length_c   1.000
_cell.angle_alpha   90.00
_cell.angle_beta   90.00
_cell.angle_gamma   90.00
#
_symmetry.space_group_name_H-M   'P 1'
#
loop_
_entity.id
_entity.type
_entity.pdbx_description
1 polymer ?
#
loop_
_entity_poly.entity_id
_entity_poly.type
_entity_poly.pdbx_seq_one_letter_code
_entity_poly.pdbx_strand_id
1 'polypeptide(L)'
;MNRFENKIIIITGAAGGIGASTTRRIVSEGGKVVIADYSREKADQFAAELSNSGADVRPVYFSATELKSCKELITFTMKEYGQIDVLVNNVGGTNPRRDTNIETLDMDYFDEAFHLNLSCTMYLSQLVIPIMSAQGGGNIVNVASISGITADSNGTLYGASKAGVINLTKYIATQTGKKNIRCNAVAPGLILTPAALNNLNEEVRKIFLGQCATPYLGEPQDVAATIAFLASEDARYITG
;
A
#
# COMPACT_ATOMS: atom_id res chain seq x y z
N MET A 1 16.80 -15.95 1.32
CA MET A 1 15.64 -16.58 2.01
C MET A 1 14.45 -16.41 1.09
N ASN A 2 13.79 -17.48 0.67
CA ASN A 2 12.64 -17.41 -0.25
C ASN A 2 11.33 -17.41 0.53
N ARG A 3 11.07 -16.32 1.30
CA ARG A 3 9.85 -16.21 2.15
C ARG A 3 8.54 -16.21 1.37
N PHE A 4 8.60 -15.86 0.09
CA PHE A 4 7.43 -15.74 -0.78
C PHE A 4 7.40 -16.76 -1.93
N GLU A 5 8.16 -17.85 -1.82
CA GLU A 5 8.16 -18.88 -2.84
C GLU A 5 6.73 -19.42 -3.08
N ASN A 6 6.31 -19.45 -4.34
CA ASN A 6 4.95 -19.84 -4.77
C ASN A 6 3.80 -18.95 -4.23
N LYS A 7 4.10 -17.79 -3.66
CA LYS A 7 3.08 -16.84 -3.20
C LYS A 7 2.71 -15.84 -4.29
N ILE A 8 1.43 -15.52 -4.39
CA ILE A 8 0.86 -14.52 -5.30
C ILE A 8 0.51 -13.26 -4.50
N ILE A 9 1.15 -12.16 -4.87
CA ILE A 9 1.05 -10.90 -4.15
C ILE A 9 0.49 -9.82 -5.06
N ILE A 10 -0.57 -9.15 -4.63
CA ILE A 10 -1.07 -7.92 -5.25
C ILE A 10 -0.48 -6.73 -4.52
N ILE A 11 0.13 -5.80 -5.25
CA ILE A 11 0.60 -4.53 -4.69
C ILE A 11 -0.03 -3.39 -5.48
N THR A 12 -0.75 -2.49 -4.80
CA THR A 12 -1.32 -1.30 -5.42
C THR A 12 -0.34 -0.12 -5.36
N GLY A 13 -0.27 0.71 -6.43
CA GLY A 13 0.75 1.75 -6.58
C GLY A 13 2.15 1.15 -6.68
N ALA A 14 2.26 0.00 -7.33
CA ALA A 14 3.45 -0.85 -7.31
C ALA A 14 4.60 -0.35 -8.21
N ALA A 15 4.35 0.59 -9.11
CA ALA A 15 5.36 1.10 -10.05
C ALA A 15 6.15 2.31 -9.54
N GLY A 16 5.91 2.74 -8.28
CA GLY A 16 6.59 3.91 -7.72
C GLY A 16 6.83 3.85 -6.21
N GLY A 17 7.80 4.62 -5.75
CA GLY A 17 8.08 4.84 -4.34
C GLY A 17 8.15 3.57 -3.48
N ILE A 18 7.36 3.55 -2.39
CA ILE A 18 7.26 2.41 -1.46
C ILE A 18 6.78 1.15 -2.18
N GLY A 19 5.80 1.28 -3.09
CA GLY A 19 5.27 0.14 -3.84
C GLY A 19 6.32 -0.55 -4.71
N ALA A 20 7.12 0.22 -5.43
CA ALA A 20 8.20 -0.34 -6.27
C ALA A 20 9.29 -1.00 -5.42
N SER A 21 9.69 -0.39 -4.30
CA SER A 21 10.65 -1.00 -3.37
C SER A 21 10.10 -2.28 -2.74
N THR A 22 8.81 -2.30 -2.40
CA THR A 22 8.11 -3.50 -1.89
C THR A 22 8.09 -4.60 -2.96
N THR A 23 7.77 -4.25 -4.21
CA THR A 23 7.77 -5.19 -5.34
C THR A 23 9.14 -5.82 -5.51
N ARG A 24 10.22 -5.02 -5.60
CA ARG A 24 11.59 -5.53 -5.71
C ARG A 24 11.96 -6.45 -4.54
N ARG A 25 11.59 -6.06 -3.32
CA ARG A 25 11.88 -6.86 -2.13
C ARG A 25 11.17 -8.21 -2.18
N ILE A 26 9.88 -8.25 -2.45
CA ILE A 26 9.09 -9.48 -2.52
C ILE A 26 9.57 -10.40 -3.64
N VAL A 27 9.83 -9.85 -4.82
CA VAL A 27 10.39 -10.59 -5.97
C VAL A 27 11.75 -11.21 -5.63
N SER A 28 12.65 -10.46 -4.98
CA SER A 28 13.97 -10.97 -4.57
C SER A 28 13.87 -12.10 -3.55
N GLU A 29 12.71 -12.31 -2.94
CA GLU A 29 12.42 -13.38 -1.99
C GLU A 29 11.47 -14.45 -2.57
N GLY A 30 11.36 -14.52 -3.91
CA GLY A 30 10.68 -15.59 -4.65
C GLY A 30 9.19 -15.38 -4.89
N GLY A 31 8.64 -14.21 -4.56
CA GLY A 31 7.22 -13.88 -4.76
C GLY A 31 6.88 -13.55 -6.21
N LYS A 32 5.66 -13.92 -6.62
CA LYS A 32 5.04 -13.51 -7.88
C LYS A 32 4.18 -12.30 -7.63
N VAL A 33 4.36 -11.21 -8.39
CA VAL A 33 3.72 -9.93 -8.07
C VAL A 33 2.85 -9.42 -9.21
N VAL A 34 1.61 -9.07 -8.87
CA VAL A 34 0.74 -8.25 -9.72
C VAL A 34 1.01 -6.78 -9.41
N ILE A 35 1.61 -6.09 -10.37
CA ILE A 35 1.99 -4.68 -10.33
C ILE A 35 0.78 -3.85 -10.73
N ALA A 36 -0.04 -3.47 -9.75
CA ALA A 36 -1.25 -2.67 -9.99
C ALA A 36 -0.94 -1.18 -9.85
N ASP A 37 -1.01 -0.42 -10.95
CA ASP A 37 -0.68 1.00 -10.95
C ASP A 37 -1.58 1.80 -11.90
N TYR A 38 -1.80 3.08 -11.57
CA TYR A 38 -2.56 4.01 -12.41
C TYR A 38 -1.82 4.35 -13.71
N SER A 39 -0.49 4.43 -13.66
CA SER A 39 0.33 4.62 -14.85
C SER A 39 0.63 3.28 -15.51
N ARG A 40 -0.15 2.93 -16.53
CA ARG A 40 0.05 1.73 -17.32
C ARG A 40 1.48 1.64 -17.86
N GLU A 41 1.99 2.75 -18.40
CA GLU A 41 3.33 2.83 -18.96
C GLU A 41 4.42 2.50 -17.92
N LYS A 42 4.35 3.11 -16.73
CA LYS A 42 5.32 2.82 -15.65
C LYS A 42 5.22 1.38 -15.18
N ALA A 43 4.02 0.84 -15.06
CA ALA A 43 3.81 -0.55 -14.67
C ALA A 43 4.42 -1.51 -15.70
N ASP A 44 4.18 -1.28 -16.99
CA ASP A 44 4.71 -2.10 -18.08
C ASP A 44 6.26 -2.04 -18.14
N GLN A 45 6.85 -0.84 -18.03
CA GLN A 45 8.31 -0.65 -18.01
C GLN A 45 8.93 -1.35 -16.80
N PHE A 46 8.36 -1.19 -15.62
CA PHE A 46 8.85 -1.80 -14.40
C PHE A 46 8.71 -3.33 -14.41
N ALA A 47 7.61 -3.84 -14.94
CA ALA A 47 7.43 -5.28 -15.12
C ALA A 47 8.45 -5.85 -16.10
N ALA A 48 8.72 -5.18 -17.22
CA ALA A 48 9.74 -5.59 -18.19
C ALA A 48 11.14 -5.65 -17.56
N GLU A 49 11.51 -4.63 -16.77
CA GLU A 49 12.78 -4.61 -16.03
C GLU A 49 12.93 -5.83 -15.12
N LEU A 50 11.91 -6.12 -14.30
CA LEU A 50 11.94 -7.24 -13.37
C LEU A 50 11.89 -8.60 -14.08
N SER A 51 11.12 -8.73 -15.14
CA SER A 51 11.03 -9.96 -15.93
C SER A 51 12.36 -10.31 -16.60
N ASN A 52 13.13 -9.32 -17.05
CA ASN A 52 14.48 -9.52 -17.58
C ASN A 52 15.45 -10.13 -16.55
N SER A 53 15.14 -9.97 -15.26
CA SER A 53 15.88 -10.60 -14.16
C SER A 53 15.29 -11.95 -13.73
N GLY A 54 14.32 -12.47 -14.47
CA GLY A 54 13.67 -13.77 -14.21
C GLY A 54 12.49 -13.72 -13.24
N ALA A 55 12.00 -12.55 -12.87
CA ALA A 55 10.86 -12.41 -11.97
C ALA A 55 9.52 -12.71 -12.67
N ASP A 56 8.62 -13.39 -11.97
CA ASP A 56 7.23 -13.58 -12.41
C ASP A 56 6.37 -12.41 -11.92
N VAL A 57 6.22 -11.42 -12.79
CA VAL A 57 5.44 -10.21 -12.50
C VAL A 57 4.46 -9.91 -13.63
N ARG A 58 3.30 -9.35 -13.28
CA ARG A 58 2.25 -8.97 -14.24
C ARG A 58 1.80 -7.54 -13.99
N PRO A 59 1.94 -6.63 -14.96
CA PRO A 59 1.45 -5.27 -14.84
C PRO A 59 -0.05 -5.22 -15.13
N VAL A 60 -0.79 -4.44 -14.32
CA VAL A 60 -2.22 -4.21 -14.48
C VAL A 60 -2.52 -2.73 -14.26
N TYR A 61 -3.32 -2.13 -15.16
CA TYR A 61 -3.89 -0.80 -14.90
C TYR A 61 -4.82 -0.88 -13.68
N PHE A 62 -4.65 0.05 -12.76
CA PHE A 62 -5.46 0.12 -11.56
C PHE A 62 -5.71 1.56 -11.13
N SER A 63 -6.98 1.96 -11.04
CA SER A 63 -7.42 3.25 -10.52
C SER A 63 -8.10 3.07 -9.17
N ALA A 64 -7.54 3.66 -8.13
CA ALA A 64 -8.08 3.59 -6.77
C ALA A 64 -9.39 4.38 -6.60
N THR A 65 -9.67 5.33 -7.49
CA THR A 65 -10.89 6.13 -7.49
C THR A 65 -12.05 5.45 -8.23
N GLU A 66 -11.78 4.31 -8.88
CA GLU A 66 -12.77 3.57 -9.65
C GLU A 66 -12.99 2.16 -9.05
N LEU A 67 -14.13 1.94 -8.38
CA LEU A 67 -14.46 0.63 -7.78
C LEU A 67 -14.49 -0.51 -8.81
N LYS A 68 -14.79 -0.21 -10.07
CA LYS A 68 -14.73 -1.18 -11.15
C LYS A 68 -13.31 -1.72 -11.33
N SER A 69 -12.32 -0.86 -11.26
CA SER A 69 -10.90 -1.22 -11.38
C SER A 69 -10.45 -2.21 -10.29
N CYS A 70 -11.00 -2.11 -9.08
CA CYS A 70 -10.75 -3.08 -8.02
C CYS A 70 -11.21 -4.50 -8.41
N LYS A 71 -12.43 -4.63 -8.97
CA LYS A 71 -12.94 -5.93 -9.43
C LYS A 71 -12.11 -6.50 -10.59
N GLU A 72 -11.74 -5.66 -11.53
CA GLU A 72 -10.93 -6.05 -12.68
C GLU A 72 -9.56 -6.56 -12.26
N LEU A 73 -8.91 -5.89 -11.28
CA LEU A 73 -7.64 -6.34 -10.70
C LEU A 73 -7.74 -7.73 -10.07
N ILE A 74 -8.75 -7.96 -9.23
CA ILE A 74 -8.95 -9.27 -8.59
C ILE A 74 -9.29 -10.35 -9.62
N THR A 75 -10.16 -10.05 -10.58
CA THR A 75 -10.53 -10.97 -11.67
C THR A 75 -9.31 -11.35 -12.52
N PHE A 76 -8.49 -10.37 -12.87
CA PHE A 76 -7.23 -10.60 -13.58
C PHE A 76 -6.31 -11.52 -12.79
N THR A 77 -6.07 -11.22 -11.51
CA THR A 77 -5.16 -12.01 -10.67
C THR A 77 -5.62 -13.45 -10.53
N MET A 78 -6.92 -13.67 -10.31
CA MET A 78 -7.49 -15.01 -10.21
C MET A 78 -7.42 -15.77 -11.54
N LYS A 79 -7.57 -15.09 -12.67
CA LYS A 79 -7.44 -15.72 -14.00
C LYS A 79 -5.99 -16.14 -14.28
N GLU A 80 -5.02 -15.33 -13.92
CA GLU A 80 -3.59 -15.58 -14.19
C GLU A 80 -2.98 -16.61 -13.23
N TYR A 81 -3.36 -16.58 -11.96
CA TYR A 81 -2.67 -17.35 -10.92
C TYR A 81 -3.56 -18.31 -10.12
N GLY A 82 -4.88 -18.13 -10.14
CA GLY A 82 -5.83 -18.97 -9.43
C GLY A 82 -5.87 -18.78 -7.90
N GLN A 83 -5.01 -17.91 -7.35
CA GLN A 83 -4.93 -17.64 -5.90
C GLN A 83 -4.46 -16.22 -5.61
N ILE A 84 -4.67 -15.77 -4.37
CA ILE A 84 -4.15 -14.50 -3.83
C ILE A 84 -3.70 -14.75 -2.39
N ASP A 85 -2.39 -14.76 -2.15
CA ASP A 85 -1.84 -14.99 -0.81
C ASP A 85 -1.69 -13.70 -0.01
N VAL A 86 -1.31 -12.61 -0.69
CA VAL A 86 -1.06 -11.32 -0.04
C VAL A 86 -1.67 -10.18 -0.84
N LEU A 87 -2.33 -9.26 -0.13
CA LEU A 87 -2.73 -7.96 -0.66
C LEU A 87 -1.96 -6.85 0.08
N VAL A 88 -1.19 -6.05 -0.66
CA VAL A 88 -0.58 -4.83 -0.14
C VAL A 88 -1.33 -3.62 -0.67
N ASN A 89 -2.13 -2.99 0.18
CA ASN A 89 -2.83 -1.74 -0.09
C ASN A 89 -1.86 -0.59 0.14
N ASN A 90 -1.10 -0.22 -0.89
CA ASN A 90 -0.08 0.81 -0.79
C ASN A 90 -0.50 2.13 -1.45
N VAL A 91 -1.47 2.13 -2.38
CA VAL A 91 -1.97 3.37 -2.98
C VAL A 91 -2.44 4.34 -1.92
N GLY A 92 -2.08 5.60 -2.10
CA GLY A 92 -2.54 6.70 -1.28
C GLY A 92 -1.79 7.99 -1.61
N GLY A 93 -2.36 9.09 -1.21
CA GLY A 93 -1.78 10.40 -1.42
C GLY A 93 -2.80 11.51 -1.18
N THR A 94 -2.35 12.73 -1.37
CA THR A 94 -3.20 13.90 -1.26
C THR A 94 -2.80 14.97 -2.28
N ASN A 95 -3.71 15.88 -2.55
CA ASN A 95 -3.44 17.10 -3.29
C ASN A 95 -3.23 18.26 -2.28
N PRO A 96 -1.99 18.71 -2.03
CA PRO A 96 -1.71 19.70 -1.01
C PRO A 96 -2.30 21.08 -1.28
N ARG A 97 -2.79 21.34 -2.50
CA ARG A 97 -3.48 22.59 -2.84
C ARG A 97 -4.96 22.56 -2.49
N ARG A 98 -5.54 21.37 -2.34
CA ARG A 98 -6.97 21.15 -2.03
C ARG A 98 -7.16 20.65 -0.60
N ASP A 99 -6.24 19.83 -0.10
CA ASP A 99 -6.26 19.25 1.24
C ASP A 99 -5.38 20.08 2.18
N THR A 100 -5.92 21.20 2.60
CA THR A 100 -5.27 22.19 3.48
C THR A 100 -5.68 21.99 4.94
N ASN A 101 -5.62 23.06 5.74
CA ASN A 101 -6.17 23.06 7.09
C ASN A 101 -7.71 23.08 7.08
N ILE A 102 -8.32 22.84 8.25
CA ILE A 102 -9.79 22.68 8.36
C ILE A 102 -10.58 23.94 7.94
N GLU A 103 -10.02 25.12 8.03
CA GLU A 103 -10.70 26.38 7.70
C GLU A 103 -10.74 26.63 6.18
N THR A 104 -9.73 26.19 5.46
CA THR A 104 -9.54 26.47 4.02
C THR A 104 -9.63 25.22 3.14
N LEU A 105 -9.98 24.09 3.73
CA LEU A 105 -10.14 22.80 3.06
C LEU A 105 -11.17 22.88 1.93
N ASP A 106 -10.78 22.37 0.75
CA ASP A 106 -11.70 22.19 -0.38
C ASP A 106 -12.55 20.94 -0.16
N MET A 107 -13.80 21.12 0.27
CA MET A 107 -14.72 20.01 0.50
C MET A 107 -15.16 19.26 -0.77
N ASP A 108 -15.01 19.86 -1.96
CA ASP A 108 -15.26 19.16 -3.22
C ASP A 108 -14.18 18.09 -3.52
N TYR A 109 -13.07 18.10 -2.76
CA TYR A 109 -12.03 17.07 -2.82
C TYR A 109 -12.29 15.87 -1.90
N PHE A 110 -13.29 15.94 -1.01
CA PHE A 110 -13.54 14.93 0.01
C PHE A 110 -13.70 13.52 -0.57
N ASP A 111 -14.60 13.34 -1.54
CA ASP A 111 -14.89 12.02 -2.10
C ASP A 111 -13.67 11.43 -2.80
N GLU A 112 -12.94 12.23 -3.57
CA GLU A 112 -11.71 11.79 -4.25
C GLU A 112 -10.65 11.35 -3.24
N ALA A 113 -10.42 12.14 -2.19
CA ALA A 113 -9.44 11.84 -1.15
C ALA A 113 -9.78 10.56 -0.39
N PHE A 114 -11.05 10.38 -0.01
CA PHE A 114 -11.49 9.18 0.70
C PHE A 114 -11.55 7.94 -0.20
N HIS A 115 -11.92 8.08 -1.48
CA HIS A 115 -11.84 6.97 -2.43
C HIS A 115 -10.41 6.50 -2.61
N LEU A 116 -9.47 7.43 -2.84
CA LEU A 116 -8.06 7.13 -3.04
C LEU A 116 -7.43 6.43 -1.84
N ASN A 117 -7.70 6.88 -0.61
CA ASN A 117 -6.96 6.45 0.56
C ASN A 117 -7.65 5.36 1.40
N LEU A 118 -8.99 5.37 1.49
CA LEU A 118 -9.74 4.49 2.40
C LEU A 118 -10.69 3.54 1.67
N SER A 119 -11.59 4.05 0.82
CA SER A 119 -12.64 3.23 0.20
C SER A 119 -12.03 2.14 -0.69
N CYS A 120 -10.98 2.46 -1.45
CA CYS A 120 -10.24 1.51 -2.27
C CYS A 120 -9.65 0.39 -1.42
N THR A 121 -8.96 0.72 -0.32
CA THR A 121 -8.38 -0.24 0.64
C THR A 121 -9.45 -1.16 1.22
N MET A 122 -10.58 -0.59 1.64
CA MET A 122 -11.72 -1.35 2.17
C MET A 122 -12.29 -2.30 1.12
N TYR A 123 -12.52 -1.81 -0.09
CA TYR A 123 -13.16 -2.59 -1.14
C TYR A 123 -12.26 -3.71 -1.67
N LEU A 124 -10.98 -3.47 -1.89
CA LEU A 124 -10.03 -4.53 -2.24
C LEU A 124 -9.95 -5.60 -1.15
N SER A 125 -9.90 -5.20 0.12
CA SER A 125 -9.93 -6.14 1.24
C SER A 125 -11.21 -6.98 1.24
N GLN A 126 -12.37 -6.35 1.02
CA GLN A 126 -13.65 -7.06 0.91
C GLN A 126 -13.64 -8.11 -0.22
N LEU A 127 -13.03 -7.81 -1.35
CA LEU A 127 -12.97 -8.72 -2.50
C LEU A 127 -12.02 -9.91 -2.29
N VAL A 128 -10.87 -9.70 -1.62
CA VAL A 128 -9.89 -10.79 -1.43
C VAL A 128 -10.22 -11.71 -0.25
N ILE A 129 -10.89 -11.23 0.79
CA ILE A 129 -11.20 -12.02 2.00
C ILE A 129 -11.94 -13.34 1.70
N PRO A 130 -12.98 -13.39 0.86
CA PRO A 130 -13.62 -14.65 0.49
C PRO A 130 -12.67 -15.62 -0.21
N ILE A 131 -11.81 -15.12 -1.10
CA ILE A 131 -10.81 -15.90 -1.83
C ILE A 131 -9.79 -16.48 -0.85
N MET A 132 -9.19 -15.65 -0.02
CA MET A 132 -8.24 -16.05 1.01
C MET A 132 -8.86 -17.05 1.99
N SER A 133 -10.12 -16.84 2.40
CA SER A 133 -10.83 -17.78 3.28
C SER A 133 -11.01 -19.16 2.63
N ALA A 134 -11.34 -19.21 1.36
CA ALA A 134 -11.50 -20.47 0.61
C ALA A 134 -10.16 -21.20 0.42
N GLN A 135 -9.05 -20.48 0.36
CA GLN A 135 -7.68 -21.03 0.26
C GLN A 135 -7.12 -21.51 1.61
N GLY A 136 -7.82 -21.23 2.73
CA GLY A 136 -7.36 -21.58 4.08
C GLY A 136 -6.54 -20.50 4.78
N GLY A 137 -6.44 -19.31 4.22
CA GLY A 137 -5.78 -18.16 4.83
C GLY A 137 -5.22 -17.15 3.84
N GLY A 138 -4.67 -16.07 4.37
CA GLY A 138 -4.06 -15.00 3.58
C GLY A 138 -3.53 -13.86 4.43
N ASN A 139 -3.02 -12.83 3.79
CA ASN A 139 -2.42 -11.70 4.49
C ASN A 139 -2.73 -10.37 3.80
N ILE A 140 -3.12 -9.39 4.58
CA ILE A 140 -3.37 -8.02 4.12
C ILE A 140 -2.42 -7.07 4.84
N VAL A 141 -1.68 -6.25 4.11
CA VAL A 141 -0.84 -5.20 4.66
C VAL A 141 -1.30 -3.86 4.10
N ASN A 142 -1.71 -2.96 4.98
CA ASN A 142 -2.20 -1.63 4.64
C ASN A 142 -1.11 -0.58 4.89
N VAL A 143 -0.86 0.29 3.93
CA VAL A 143 0.03 1.44 4.11
C VAL A 143 -0.80 2.64 4.57
N ALA A 144 -0.77 2.87 5.87
CA ALA A 144 -1.36 4.03 6.54
C ALA A 144 -0.39 5.24 6.47
N SER A 145 -0.33 6.04 7.50
CA SER A 145 0.60 7.16 7.68
C SER A 145 0.66 7.54 9.15
N ILE A 146 1.77 8.14 9.58
CA ILE A 146 1.86 8.82 10.85
C ILE A 146 0.76 9.91 11.00
N SER A 147 0.36 10.55 9.90
CA SER A 147 -0.74 11.52 9.87
C SER A 147 -2.10 10.93 10.26
N GLY A 148 -2.25 9.61 10.28
CA GLY A 148 -3.43 8.93 10.83
C GLY A 148 -3.35 8.70 12.35
N ILE A 149 -2.22 9.01 12.99
CA ILE A 149 -1.97 8.82 14.43
C ILE A 149 -1.80 10.17 15.11
N THR A 150 -1.11 11.09 14.44
CA THR A 150 -0.84 12.47 14.92
C THR A 150 -1.52 13.47 13.99
N ALA A 151 -1.73 14.69 14.48
CA ALA A 151 -2.24 15.79 13.65
C ALA A 151 -1.08 16.57 13.03
N ASP A 152 -1.34 17.16 11.86
CA ASP A 152 -0.47 18.07 11.15
C ASP A 152 -1.21 19.38 10.87
N SER A 153 -0.51 20.42 10.43
CA SER A 153 -1.10 21.73 10.10
C SER A 153 -1.94 21.73 8.81
N ASN A 154 -1.72 20.75 7.92
CA ASN A 154 -2.43 20.57 6.65
C ASN A 154 -2.64 19.08 6.38
N GLY A 155 -3.38 18.75 5.32
CA GLY A 155 -3.66 17.36 4.98
C GLY A 155 -4.76 16.74 5.83
N THR A 156 -5.79 17.53 6.12
CA THR A 156 -6.90 17.16 7.02
C THR A 156 -7.64 15.90 6.51
N LEU A 157 -7.99 15.84 5.22
CA LEU A 157 -8.67 14.67 4.64
C LEU A 157 -7.75 13.45 4.57
N TYR A 158 -6.48 13.67 4.23
CA TYR A 158 -5.48 12.61 4.21
C TYR A 158 -5.31 11.99 5.60
N GLY A 159 -5.06 12.82 6.62
CA GLY A 159 -4.94 12.36 8.01
C GLY A 159 -6.17 11.58 8.48
N ALA A 160 -7.37 12.12 8.26
CA ALA A 160 -8.63 11.47 8.61
C ALA A 160 -8.80 10.13 7.86
N SER A 161 -8.51 10.08 6.55
CA SER A 161 -8.59 8.84 5.78
C SER A 161 -7.58 7.78 6.24
N LYS A 162 -6.34 8.18 6.59
CA LYS A 162 -5.30 7.26 7.09
C LYS A 162 -5.59 6.76 8.52
N ALA A 163 -6.23 7.57 9.37
CA ALA A 163 -6.80 7.11 10.63
C ALA A 163 -7.89 6.04 10.39
N GLY A 164 -8.73 6.25 9.38
CA GLY A 164 -9.70 5.25 8.91
C GLY A 164 -9.04 3.93 8.49
N VAL A 165 -7.93 3.97 7.77
CA VAL A 165 -7.17 2.76 7.36
C VAL A 165 -6.62 2.02 8.58
N ILE A 166 -6.09 2.73 9.60
CA ILE A 166 -5.59 2.11 10.83
C ILE A 166 -6.73 1.39 11.56
N ASN A 167 -7.88 2.04 11.69
CA ASN A 167 -9.03 1.42 12.35
C ASN A 167 -9.60 0.26 11.53
N LEU A 168 -9.73 0.40 10.21
CA LEU A 168 -10.15 -0.66 9.28
C LEU A 168 -9.27 -1.92 9.43
N THR A 169 -7.95 -1.75 9.58
CA THR A 169 -7.00 -2.84 9.79
C THR A 169 -7.38 -3.68 11.01
N LYS A 170 -7.70 -3.03 12.13
CA LYS A 170 -8.14 -3.72 13.36
C LYS A 170 -9.45 -4.47 13.16
N TYR A 171 -10.41 -3.87 12.45
CA TYR A 171 -11.69 -4.55 12.14
C TYR A 171 -11.46 -5.79 11.27
N ILE A 172 -10.66 -5.69 10.21
CA ILE A 172 -10.36 -6.84 9.35
C ILE A 172 -9.68 -7.93 10.18
N ALA A 173 -8.64 -7.61 10.96
CA ALA A 173 -7.93 -8.56 11.80
C ALA A 173 -8.87 -9.30 12.76
N THR A 174 -9.75 -8.57 13.46
CA THR A 174 -10.72 -9.13 14.39
C THR A 174 -11.74 -10.04 13.71
N GLN A 175 -12.26 -9.61 12.55
CA GLN A 175 -13.33 -10.31 11.85
C GLN A 175 -12.84 -11.54 11.06
N THR A 176 -11.56 -11.58 10.69
CA THR A 176 -11.03 -12.60 9.78
C THR A 176 -9.94 -13.49 10.38
N GLY A 177 -9.42 -13.16 11.57
CA GLY A 177 -8.33 -13.91 12.19
C GLY A 177 -8.62 -15.40 12.38
N LYS A 178 -9.86 -15.77 12.73
CA LYS A 178 -10.29 -17.18 12.83
C LYS A 178 -10.37 -17.91 11.49
N LYS A 179 -10.29 -17.17 10.38
CA LYS A 179 -10.20 -17.72 9.02
C LYS A 179 -8.74 -17.81 8.54
N ASN A 180 -7.77 -17.68 9.48
CA ASN A 180 -6.34 -17.64 9.17
C ASN A 180 -5.96 -16.49 8.22
N ILE A 181 -6.67 -15.36 8.29
CA ILE A 181 -6.35 -14.15 7.53
C ILE A 181 -5.84 -13.10 8.50
N ARG A 182 -4.59 -12.67 8.30
CA ARG A 182 -3.98 -11.59 9.08
C ARG A 182 -4.16 -10.26 8.36
N CYS A 183 -4.30 -9.19 9.13
CA CYS A 183 -4.32 -7.83 8.58
C CYS A 183 -3.50 -6.91 9.48
N ASN A 184 -2.50 -6.24 8.91
CA ASN A 184 -1.63 -5.32 9.64
C ASN A 184 -1.49 -4.00 8.87
N ALA A 185 -1.07 -2.96 9.57
CA ALA A 185 -0.76 -1.68 8.93
C ALA A 185 0.68 -1.25 9.25
N VAL A 186 1.30 -0.56 8.30
CA VAL A 186 2.49 0.25 8.52
C VAL A 186 2.08 1.72 8.48
N ALA A 187 2.64 2.55 9.35
CA ALA A 187 2.35 3.98 9.42
C ALA A 187 3.65 4.80 9.23
N PRO A 188 4.14 4.93 7.99
CA PRO A 188 5.38 5.65 7.73
C PRO A 188 5.28 7.13 8.07
N GLY A 189 6.39 7.71 8.51
CA GLY A 189 6.60 9.15 8.51
C GLY A 189 6.94 9.67 7.10
N LEU A 190 7.74 10.73 7.03
CA LEU A 190 8.23 11.23 5.75
C LEU A 190 9.24 10.26 5.14
N ILE A 191 8.90 9.72 3.98
CA ILE A 191 9.74 8.80 3.20
C ILE A 191 10.19 9.49 1.91
N LEU A 192 11.48 9.42 1.61
CA LEU A 192 12.11 10.04 0.45
C LEU A 192 11.75 9.30 -0.86
N THR A 193 10.47 9.28 -1.19
CA THR A 193 9.99 8.80 -2.49
C THR A 193 10.27 9.82 -3.59
N PRO A 194 10.33 9.44 -4.88
CA PRO A 194 10.45 10.40 -5.98
C PRO A 194 9.38 11.50 -5.94
N ALA A 195 8.14 11.16 -5.56
CA ALA A 195 7.06 12.13 -5.41
C ALA A 195 7.30 13.10 -4.25
N ALA A 196 7.83 12.64 -3.13
CA ALA A 196 8.18 13.49 -1.98
C ALA A 196 9.34 14.43 -2.35
N LEU A 197 10.39 13.90 -2.98
CA LEU A 197 11.59 14.67 -3.37
C LEU A 197 11.25 15.83 -4.33
N ASN A 198 10.29 15.66 -5.21
CA ASN A 198 9.84 16.72 -6.12
C ASN A 198 9.12 17.88 -5.41
N ASN A 199 8.62 17.66 -4.20
CA ASN A 199 7.83 18.63 -3.44
C ASN A 199 8.55 19.12 -2.16
N LEU A 200 9.71 18.56 -1.82
CA LEU A 200 10.48 18.91 -0.63
C LEU A 200 11.60 19.89 -0.98
N ASN A 201 11.49 21.11 -0.48
CA ASN A 201 12.65 22.00 -0.42
C ASN A 201 13.52 21.66 0.82
N GLU A 202 14.74 22.21 0.85
CA GLU A 202 15.72 21.92 1.89
C GLU A 202 15.27 22.38 3.29
N GLU A 203 14.48 23.43 3.37
CA GLU A 203 13.96 23.96 4.63
C GLU A 203 12.91 23.01 5.23
N VAL A 204 11.95 22.58 4.42
CA VAL A 204 10.93 21.60 4.84
C VAL A 204 11.59 20.27 5.22
N ARG A 205 12.63 19.84 4.49
CA ARG A 205 13.39 18.63 4.83
C ARG A 205 14.05 18.73 6.20
N LYS A 206 14.63 19.88 6.55
CA LYS A 206 15.24 20.11 7.88
C LYS A 206 14.20 20.08 9.00
N ILE A 207 13.01 20.64 8.77
CA ILE A 207 11.91 20.62 9.76
C ILE A 207 11.52 19.16 10.05
N PHE A 208 11.27 18.36 9.02
CA PHE A 208 10.91 16.95 9.22
C PHE A 208 12.02 16.16 9.86
N LEU A 209 13.28 16.38 9.46
CA LEU A 209 14.42 15.72 10.08
C LEU A 209 14.53 16.07 11.57
N GLY A 210 14.25 17.31 11.94
CA GLY A 210 14.23 17.74 13.34
C GLY A 210 13.16 17.08 14.21
N GLN A 211 12.11 16.53 13.58
CA GLN A 211 11.04 15.78 14.25
C GLN A 211 11.32 14.27 14.32
N CYS A 212 12.30 13.77 13.56
CA CYS A 212 12.66 12.36 13.57
C CYS A 212 13.52 12.02 14.80
N ALA A 213 13.29 10.84 15.37
CA ALA A 213 14.18 10.27 16.37
C ALA A 213 15.50 9.76 15.78
N THR A 214 15.50 9.44 14.47
CA THR A 214 16.69 9.04 13.72
C THR A 214 17.40 10.26 13.11
N PRO A 215 18.73 10.21 12.88
CA PRO A 215 19.46 11.32 12.26
C PRO A 215 19.27 11.40 10.73
N TYR A 216 18.30 10.68 10.18
CA TYR A 216 17.97 10.61 8.75
C TYR A 216 16.48 10.41 8.54
N LEU A 217 16.01 10.80 7.35
CA LEU A 217 14.65 10.52 6.87
C LEU A 217 14.59 9.11 6.27
N GLY A 218 13.43 8.46 6.38
CA GLY A 218 13.24 7.12 5.87
C GLY A 218 13.27 7.04 4.34
N GLU A 219 13.73 5.92 3.82
CA GLU A 219 13.73 5.59 2.40
C GLU A 219 12.67 4.52 2.07
N PRO A 220 12.23 4.41 0.80
CA PRO A 220 11.23 3.42 0.41
C PRO A 220 11.56 1.97 0.81
N GLN A 221 12.83 1.59 0.80
CA GLN A 221 13.29 0.26 1.19
C GLN A 221 13.12 -0.04 2.69
N ASP A 222 13.13 0.97 3.56
CA ASP A 222 12.90 0.78 5.00
C ASP A 222 11.46 0.34 5.25
N VAL A 223 10.51 0.98 4.55
CA VAL A 223 9.09 0.61 4.61
C VAL A 223 8.84 -0.74 3.94
N ALA A 224 9.47 -0.98 2.79
CA ALA A 224 9.36 -2.24 2.06
C ALA A 224 9.84 -3.44 2.90
N ALA A 225 10.90 -3.28 3.70
CA ALA A 225 11.38 -4.32 4.61
C ALA A 225 10.32 -4.69 5.66
N THR A 226 9.65 -3.69 6.24
CA THR A 226 8.58 -3.89 7.22
C THR A 226 7.34 -4.53 6.58
N ILE A 227 6.94 -4.08 5.37
CA ILE A 227 5.82 -4.67 4.63
C ILE A 227 6.13 -6.15 4.33
N ALA A 228 7.34 -6.47 3.82
CA ALA A 228 7.73 -7.83 3.53
C ALA A 228 7.75 -8.72 4.79
N PHE A 229 8.20 -8.21 5.93
CA PHE A 229 8.11 -8.93 7.21
C PHE A 229 6.65 -9.22 7.58
N LEU A 230 5.78 -8.20 7.62
CA LEU A 230 4.37 -8.37 7.97
C LEU A 230 3.61 -9.27 6.99
N ALA A 231 3.99 -9.27 5.71
CA ALA A 231 3.42 -10.11 4.67
C ALA A 231 3.86 -11.57 4.76
N SER A 232 4.94 -11.89 5.45
CA SER A 232 5.52 -13.22 5.54
C SER A 232 5.02 -14.03 6.74
N GLU A 233 5.41 -15.31 6.79
CA GLU A 233 5.17 -16.21 7.93
C GLU A 233 5.98 -15.83 9.18
N ASP A 234 7.02 -15.00 9.05
CA ASP A 234 7.76 -14.48 10.20
C ASP A 234 6.86 -13.66 11.15
N ALA A 235 5.78 -13.08 10.59
CA ALA A 235 4.78 -12.32 11.33
C ALA A 235 3.50 -13.12 11.67
N ARG A 236 3.55 -14.47 11.68
CA ARG A 236 2.36 -15.35 11.83
C ARG A 236 1.50 -15.07 13.06
N TYR A 237 2.04 -14.47 14.11
CA TYR A 237 1.32 -14.13 15.33
C TYR A 237 1.02 -12.64 15.47
N ILE A 238 1.23 -11.86 14.41
CA ILE A 238 0.98 -10.41 14.39
C ILE A 238 -0.23 -10.14 13.51
N THR A 239 -1.30 -9.57 14.10
CA THR A 239 -2.51 -9.14 13.40
C THR A 239 -3.25 -8.07 14.20
N GLY A 240 -3.67 -6.96 13.55
CA GLY A 240 -4.36 -5.80 14.16
C GLY A 240 -3.43 -4.77 14.70
#